data_831f19fd188c20346a7fff96b18b4eac
#
_entry.id   831f19fd188c20346a7fff96b18b4eac
#
_cell.length_a   1.000
_cell.length_b   1.000
_cell.length_c   1.000
_cell.angle_alpha   90.00
_cell.angle_beta   90.00
_cell.angle_gamma   90.00
#
_symmetry.space_group_name_H-M   'P 1'
#
loop_
_entity.id
_entity.type
_entity.pdbx_description
1 polymer ?
#
loop_
_entity_poly.entity_id
_entity_poly.type
_entity_poly.pdbx_seq_one_letter_code
_entity_poly.pdbx_strand_id
1 'polypeptide(L)'
;MPALKTTLRRLAAPGIIALALVSGSSFADAVRTIKIATAAESKPLSWGAIGHEPQGYEPDVLKAINARLPQYKFVMEGAADIAQETGLATGKYDMATGGYYKAPARSKQFLIPDAPMGASLMKIYSRSDSTIQGMKDLVGKKIVPVTAGGGVYKFVTQWQQDNPDDKIAIKASSAGVPYPDRLKEVQNGKYDALILPSNLGEQTVIDNQKLAIKASEPVAINNTYVLLHRSAENQALSQEITKALQDLKADGTLDKLAQKWFGEDVTKYMQ
;
A
#
# COMPACT_ATOMS: atom_id res chain seq x y z
N MET A 1 -29.23 -8.63 104.72
CA MET A 1 -28.81 -9.48 103.59
C MET A 1 -28.43 -8.54 102.50
N PRO A 2 -27.17 -8.45 102.09
CA PRO A 2 -26.69 -7.41 101.17
C PRO A 2 -26.70 -7.93 99.70
N ALA A 3 -27.17 -7.09 98.82
CA ALA A 3 -27.18 -7.29 97.35
C ALA A 3 -25.83 -7.01 96.74
N LEU A 4 -25.39 -7.99 95.93
CA LEU A 4 -24.14 -7.90 95.22
C LEU A 4 -24.35 -7.09 93.93
N LYS A 5 -23.61 -5.98 93.75
CA LYS A 5 -23.59 -5.20 92.50
C LYS A 5 -22.51 -5.74 91.60
N THR A 6 -22.91 -6.33 90.44
CA THR A 6 -21.99 -6.80 89.40
C THR A 6 -21.71 -5.68 88.40
N THR A 7 -20.48 -5.26 88.30
CA THR A 7 -20.03 -4.24 87.38
C THR A 7 -19.63 -4.89 86.04
N LEU A 8 -20.34 -4.58 84.99
CA LEU A 8 -19.97 -5.01 83.63
C LEU A 8 -18.85 -4.11 83.09
N ARG A 9 -17.67 -4.70 82.87
CA ARG A 9 -16.57 -4.06 82.12
C ARG A 9 -16.85 -4.25 80.62
N ARG A 10 -17.06 -3.18 79.91
CA ARG A 10 -17.06 -3.15 78.42
C ARG A 10 -15.64 -3.30 77.90
N LEU A 11 -15.32 -4.41 77.18
CA LEU A 11 -14.09 -4.56 76.44
C LEU A 11 -14.33 -3.90 75.07
N ALA A 12 -13.54 -2.84 74.77
CA ALA A 12 -13.44 -2.25 73.44
C ALA A 12 -12.53 -3.13 72.57
N ALA A 13 -13.06 -3.69 71.50
CA ALA A 13 -12.27 -4.37 70.48
C ALA A 13 -11.67 -3.35 69.55
N PRO A 14 -10.38 -3.44 69.19
CA PRO A 14 -9.76 -2.58 68.17
C PRO A 14 -10.19 -3.09 66.77
N GLY A 15 -10.86 -2.21 66.03
CA GLY A 15 -11.20 -2.44 64.63
C GLY A 15 -9.94 -2.49 63.78
N ILE A 16 -9.68 -3.63 63.20
CA ILE A 16 -8.63 -3.81 62.16
C ILE A 16 -9.22 -3.28 60.84
N ILE A 17 -8.79 -2.09 60.45
CA ILE A 17 -9.02 -1.55 59.09
C ILE A 17 -8.10 -2.33 58.15
N ALA A 18 -8.65 -3.35 57.44
CA ALA A 18 -7.97 -4.00 56.35
C ALA A 18 -7.92 -3.03 55.16
N LEU A 19 -6.76 -2.41 54.95
CA LEU A 19 -6.47 -1.63 53.77
C LEU A 19 -6.29 -2.62 52.60
N ALA A 20 -7.34 -2.83 51.81
CA ALA A 20 -7.27 -3.61 50.56
C ALA A 20 -6.40 -2.81 49.57
N LEU A 21 -5.13 -3.18 49.46
CA LEU A 21 -4.26 -2.80 48.35
C LEU A 21 -4.82 -3.42 47.08
N VAL A 22 -5.62 -2.66 46.35
CA VAL A 22 -5.97 -2.98 44.97
C VAL A 22 -4.69 -2.84 44.14
N SER A 23 -3.93 -3.94 44.03
CA SER A 23 -2.83 -4.08 43.08
C SER A 23 -3.47 -4.02 41.71
N GLY A 24 -3.55 -2.79 41.14
CA GLY A 24 -3.85 -2.60 39.74
C GLY A 24 -2.75 -3.31 38.92
N SER A 25 -2.99 -4.54 38.51
CA SER A 25 -2.18 -5.20 37.50
C SER A 25 -2.30 -4.35 36.24
N SER A 26 -1.34 -3.47 36.00
CA SER A 26 -1.11 -2.91 34.68
C SER A 26 -0.72 -4.11 33.80
N PHE A 27 -1.71 -4.69 33.14
CA PHE A 27 -1.44 -5.52 31.97
C PHE A 27 -0.82 -4.56 30.96
N ALA A 28 0.51 -4.50 30.90
CA ALA A 28 1.17 -4.01 29.72
C ALA A 28 0.72 -4.97 28.62
N ASP A 29 -0.18 -4.49 27.76
CA ASP A 29 -0.64 -5.28 26.62
C ASP A 29 0.60 -5.77 25.87
N ALA A 30 0.73 -7.09 25.77
CA ALA A 30 1.87 -7.69 25.10
C ALA A 30 1.89 -7.21 23.64
N VAL A 31 3.02 -6.67 23.19
CA VAL A 31 3.19 -6.18 21.82
C VAL A 31 2.85 -7.31 20.83
N ARG A 32 1.80 -7.11 20.03
CA ARG A 32 1.35 -8.10 19.06
C ARG A 32 2.25 -8.06 17.82
N THR A 33 2.82 -9.21 17.44
CA THR A 33 3.57 -9.33 16.19
C THR A 33 2.61 -9.46 15.01
N ILE A 34 2.80 -8.63 13.98
CA ILE A 34 2.07 -8.65 12.71
C ILE A 34 3.00 -9.17 11.63
N LYS A 35 2.70 -10.34 11.06
CA LYS A 35 3.47 -10.95 9.97
C LYS A 35 3.00 -10.41 8.64
N ILE A 36 3.92 -9.83 7.87
CA ILE A 36 3.60 -9.09 6.64
C ILE A 36 4.34 -9.70 5.46
N ALA A 37 3.60 -10.11 4.43
CA ALA A 37 4.17 -10.46 3.13
C ALA A 37 4.22 -9.22 2.23
N THR A 38 5.35 -8.98 1.57
CA THR A 38 5.53 -7.89 0.59
C THR A 38 6.01 -8.45 -0.73
N ALA A 39 5.80 -7.73 -1.83
CA ALA A 39 6.31 -8.15 -3.14
C ALA A 39 7.84 -8.25 -3.12
N ALA A 40 8.38 -9.37 -3.63
CA ALA A 40 9.83 -9.61 -3.66
C ALA A 40 10.52 -9.04 -4.91
N GLU A 41 9.78 -8.75 -6.00
CA GLU A 41 10.35 -8.44 -7.32
C GLU A 41 9.75 -7.18 -7.97
N SER A 42 9.12 -6.28 -7.20
CA SER A 42 8.41 -5.11 -7.72
C SER A 42 9.15 -3.79 -7.40
N LYS A 43 10.44 -3.70 -7.79
CA LYS A 43 11.23 -2.46 -7.61
C LYS A 43 10.64 -1.30 -8.43
N PRO A 44 10.52 -0.09 -7.88
CA PRO A 44 10.93 0.40 -6.53
C PRO A 44 9.82 0.27 -5.47
N LEU A 45 8.68 -0.36 -5.79
CA LEU A 45 7.56 -0.51 -4.88
C LEU A 45 7.93 -1.37 -3.65
N SER A 46 8.40 -2.60 -3.90
CA SER A 46 8.96 -3.51 -2.90
C SER A 46 9.83 -4.56 -3.58
N TRP A 47 11.02 -4.84 -3.04
CA TRP A 47 11.89 -5.92 -3.53
C TRP A 47 12.83 -6.42 -2.45
N GLY A 48 13.35 -7.62 -2.62
CA GLY A 48 14.31 -8.27 -1.74
C GLY A 48 14.33 -9.78 -1.94
N ALA A 49 15.22 -10.47 -1.23
CA ALA A 49 15.22 -11.91 -1.26
C ALA A 49 13.96 -12.46 -0.56
N ILE A 50 13.42 -13.56 -1.08
CA ILE A 50 12.28 -14.24 -0.47
C ILE A 50 12.62 -14.68 0.95
N GLY A 51 11.72 -14.42 1.90
CA GLY A 51 11.91 -14.73 3.32
C GLY A 51 12.81 -13.75 4.09
N HIS A 52 13.32 -12.69 3.45
CA HIS A 52 14.13 -11.65 4.07
C HIS A 52 13.41 -10.31 4.14
N GLU A 53 13.91 -9.38 4.95
CA GLU A 53 13.36 -8.02 5.05
C GLU A 53 13.48 -7.30 3.71
N PRO A 54 12.37 -6.78 3.17
CA PRO A 54 12.32 -6.11 1.88
C PRO A 54 12.74 -4.64 1.98
N GLN A 55 12.98 -4.05 0.79
CA GLN A 55 13.23 -2.62 0.60
C GLN A 55 12.18 -2.05 -0.36
N GLY A 56 11.98 -0.73 -0.32
CA GLY A 56 11.10 -0.03 -1.26
C GLY A 56 10.11 0.91 -0.60
N TYR A 57 9.23 1.46 -1.42
CA TYR A 57 8.20 2.38 -0.98
C TYR A 57 7.29 1.76 0.09
N GLU A 58 6.68 0.62 -0.20
CA GLU A 58 5.74 -0.02 0.71
C GLU A 58 6.38 -0.47 2.03
N PRO A 59 7.56 -1.08 2.06
CA PRO A 59 8.28 -1.35 3.30
C PRO A 59 8.55 -0.10 4.15
N ASP A 60 8.94 1.02 3.53
CA ASP A 60 9.18 2.27 4.25
C ASP A 60 7.87 2.86 4.79
N VAL A 61 6.75 2.78 4.05
CA VAL A 61 5.43 3.18 4.55
C VAL A 61 5.00 2.30 5.72
N LEU A 62 5.20 0.97 5.65
CA LEU A 62 4.91 0.05 6.75
C LEU A 62 5.73 0.36 8.01
N LYS A 63 7.01 0.72 7.86
CA LYS A 63 7.85 1.19 8.98
C LYS A 63 7.29 2.47 9.60
N ALA A 64 6.84 3.42 8.77
CA ALA A 64 6.24 4.66 9.25
C ALA A 64 4.91 4.41 9.97
N ILE A 65 4.07 3.48 9.49
CA ILE A 65 2.85 3.05 10.18
C ILE A 65 3.21 2.42 11.54
N ASN A 66 4.17 1.49 11.56
CA ASN A 66 4.57 0.81 12.80
C ASN A 66 5.09 1.77 13.87
N ALA A 67 5.81 2.83 13.46
CA ALA A 67 6.27 3.86 14.38
C ALA A 67 5.13 4.62 15.08
N ARG A 68 3.91 4.63 14.51
CA ARG A 68 2.69 5.24 15.08
C ARG A 68 1.83 4.28 15.89
N LEU A 69 2.12 2.99 15.78
CA LEU A 69 1.35 1.90 16.38
C LEU A 69 2.26 1.05 17.29
N PRO A 70 2.77 1.59 18.41
CA PRO A 70 3.77 0.92 19.25
C PRO A 70 3.28 -0.38 19.92
N GLN A 71 1.96 -0.60 19.98
CA GLN A 71 1.34 -1.83 20.46
C GLN A 71 1.52 -3.01 19.48
N TYR A 72 2.02 -2.74 18.26
CA TYR A 72 2.31 -3.75 17.25
C TYR A 72 3.80 -3.79 16.89
N LYS A 73 4.28 -4.98 16.54
CA LYS A 73 5.60 -5.19 15.94
C LYS A 73 5.40 -5.75 14.52
N PHE A 74 5.68 -4.96 13.52
CA PHE A 74 5.63 -5.38 12.12
C PHE A 74 6.88 -6.18 11.76
N VAL A 75 6.69 -7.39 11.25
CA VAL A 75 7.74 -8.27 10.74
C VAL A 75 7.44 -8.54 9.28
N MET A 76 8.28 -8.01 8.40
CA MET A 76 8.10 -8.05 6.95
C MET A 76 9.02 -9.09 6.32
N GLU A 77 8.51 -9.83 5.35
CA GLU A 77 9.32 -10.69 4.47
C GLU A 77 8.88 -10.57 3.02
N GLY A 78 9.84 -10.68 2.09
CA GLY A 78 9.56 -10.75 0.66
C GLY A 78 8.90 -12.09 0.31
N ALA A 79 7.84 -12.06 -0.50
CA ALA A 79 7.14 -13.24 -0.98
C ALA A 79 6.70 -13.08 -2.44
N ALA A 80 6.61 -14.19 -3.17
CA ALA A 80 6.02 -14.20 -4.51
C ALA A 80 4.52 -13.88 -4.44
N ASP A 81 3.96 -13.23 -5.47
CA ASP A 81 2.59 -12.71 -5.47
C ASP A 81 1.53 -13.76 -5.09
N ILE A 82 1.60 -14.95 -5.70
CA ILE A 82 0.66 -16.05 -5.38
C ILE A 82 0.80 -16.48 -3.91
N ALA A 83 2.02 -16.49 -3.36
CA ALA A 83 2.26 -16.89 -1.97
C ALA A 83 1.75 -15.83 -0.99
N GLN A 84 1.74 -14.56 -1.35
CA GLN A 84 1.19 -13.47 -0.54
C GLN A 84 -0.32 -13.65 -0.34
N GLU A 85 -1.10 -13.72 -1.42
CA GLU A 85 -2.57 -13.84 -1.34
C GLU A 85 -2.99 -15.18 -0.69
N THR A 86 -2.31 -16.28 -1.04
CA THR A 86 -2.57 -17.59 -0.42
C THR A 86 -2.24 -17.59 1.07
N GLY A 87 -1.10 -17.04 1.45
CA GLY A 87 -0.69 -16.95 2.85
C GLY A 87 -1.59 -16.02 3.67
N LEU A 88 -2.08 -14.94 3.05
CA LEU A 88 -3.04 -14.03 3.67
C LEU A 88 -4.41 -14.73 3.85
N ALA A 89 -4.89 -15.45 2.84
CA ALA A 89 -6.16 -16.17 2.91
C ALA A 89 -6.15 -17.25 4.00
N THR A 90 -5.03 -17.93 4.21
CA THR A 90 -4.87 -18.99 5.21
C THR A 90 -4.49 -18.50 6.62
N GLY A 91 -4.22 -17.20 6.80
CA GLY A 91 -3.75 -16.62 8.07
C GLY A 91 -2.28 -16.91 8.39
N LYS A 92 -1.47 -17.37 7.42
CA LYS A 92 -0.01 -17.42 7.56
C LYS A 92 0.56 -16.01 7.75
N TYR A 93 0.01 -15.04 7.03
CA TYR A 93 0.29 -13.62 7.15
C TYR A 93 -0.94 -12.88 7.69
N ASP A 94 -0.71 -11.90 8.54
CA ASP A 94 -1.74 -10.97 9.02
C ASP A 94 -2.02 -9.90 7.98
N MET A 95 -1.01 -9.50 7.21
CA MET A 95 -1.04 -8.42 6.24
C MET A 95 -0.24 -8.77 4.99
N ALA A 96 -0.63 -8.19 3.85
CA ALA A 96 0.14 -8.25 2.61
C ALA A 96 0.11 -6.90 1.87
N THR A 97 1.21 -6.60 1.16
CA THR A 97 1.34 -5.46 0.24
C THR A 97 1.98 -5.89 -1.07
N GLY A 98 1.68 -5.18 -2.13
CA GLY A 98 2.17 -5.48 -3.49
C GLY A 98 1.43 -4.69 -4.55
N GLY A 99 1.12 -3.41 -4.29
CA GLY A 99 0.38 -2.55 -5.21
C GLY A 99 -1.09 -2.96 -5.36
N TYR A 100 -1.71 -3.50 -4.32
CA TYR A 100 -3.08 -4.01 -4.40
C TYR A 100 -4.12 -2.91 -4.54
N TYR A 101 -5.03 -3.05 -5.51
CA TYR A 101 -6.19 -2.18 -5.69
C TYR A 101 -7.42 -2.74 -4.97
N LYS A 102 -8.32 -1.88 -4.53
CA LYS A 102 -9.67 -2.28 -4.10
C LYS A 102 -10.42 -2.87 -5.30
N ALA A 103 -10.94 -4.10 -5.12
CA ALA A 103 -11.81 -4.77 -6.08
C ALA A 103 -12.89 -5.54 -5.31
N PRO A 104 -14.11 -5.70 -5.86
CA PRO A 104 -15.20 -6.37 -5.15
C PRO A 104 -14.86 -7.77 -4.65
N ALA A 105 -14.17 -8.58 -5.46
CA ALA A 105 -13.72 -9.92 -5.07
C ALA A 105 -12.72 -9.87 -3.91
N ARG A 106 -11.75 -8.95 -3.96
CA ARG A 106 -10.72 -8.79 -2.93
C ARG A 106 -11.31 -8.27 -1.62
N SER A 107 -12.26 -7.32 -1.67
CA SER A 107 -12.96 -6.81 -0.49
C SER A 107 -13.87 -7.83 0.19
N LYS A 108 -14.33 -8.85 -0.53
CA LYS A 108 -15.06 -9.98 0.07
C LYS A 108 -14.13 -10.92 0.83
N GLN A 109 -12.92 -11.11 0.34
CA GLN A 109 -11.97 -12.08 0.88
C GLN A 109 -11.11 -11.51 2.02
N PHE A 110 -10.69 -10.25 1.93
CA PHE A 110 -9.77 -9.59 2.85
C PHE A 110 -10.38 -8.35 3.50
N LEU A 111 -9.81 -7.91 4.62
CA LEU A 111 -10.04 -6.58 5.15
C LEU A 111 -9.10 -5.61 4.40
N ILE A 112 -9.63 -4.46 4.03
CA ILE A 112 -8.87 -3.41 3.33
C ILE A 112 -9.11 -2.11 4.10
N PRO A 113 -8.07 -1.48 4.67
CA PRO A 113 -8.19 -0.17 5.30
C PRO A 113 -8.82 0.85 4.35
N ASP A 114 -9.51 1.83 4.89
CA ASP A 114 -10.20 2.84 4.06
C ASP A 114 -9.24 3.84 3.45
N ALA A 115 -8.13 4.15 4.14
CA ALA A 115 -7.10 5.03 3.59
C ALA A 115 -6.13 4.25 2.67
N PRO A 116 -5.82 4.78 1.48
CA PRO A 116 -4.79 4.22 0.62
C PRO A 116 -3.39 4.46 1.19
N MET A 117 -2.46 3.55 0.89
CA MET A 117 -1.05 3.73 1.23
C MET A 117 -0.25 4.40 0.11
N GLY A 118 -0.80 4.49 -1.09
CA GLY A 118 -0.18 5.08 -2.27
C GLY A 118 -1.12 5.10 -3.45
N ALA A 119 -0.61 5.51 -4.60
CA ALA A 119 -1.34 5.49 -5.86
C ALA A 119 -0.43 4.98 -6.99
N SER A 120 -1.02 4.24 -7.92
CA SER A 120 -0.44 3.91 -9.22
C SER A 120 -1.18 4.73 -10.28
N LEU A 121 -0.44 5.55 -11.01
CA LEU A 121 -0.99 6.45 -12.01
C LEU A 121 -0.74 5.86 -13.39
N MET A 122 -1.77 5.70 -14.19
CA MET A 122 -1.59 5.37 -15.60
C MET A 122 -1.24 6.66 -16.33
N LYS A 123 -0.09 6.70 -17.00
CA LYS A 123 0.38 7.86 -17.76
C LYS A 123 0.79 7.47 -19.18
N ILE A 124 0.78 8.45 -20.07
CA ILE A 124 1.27 8.33 -21.45
C ILE A 124 2.64 9.00 -21.52
N TYR A 125 3.63 8.25 -21.97
CA TYR A 125 5.00 8.73 -22.19
C TYR A 125 5.21 8.91 -23.68
N SER A 126 5.60 10.12 -24.10
CA SER A 126 5.85 10.49 -25.48
C SER A 126 7.10 11.36 -25.58
N ARG A 127 7.62 11.61 -26.79
CA ARG A 127 8.73 12.55 -26.96
C ARG A 127 8.35 13.94 -26.41
N SER A 128 9.34 14.65 -25.89
CA SER A 128 9.15 15.98 -25.31
C SER A 128 8.53 16.99 -26.27
N ASP A 129 8.78 16.84 -27.59
CA ASP A 129 8.23 17.67 -28.68
C ASP A 129 6.83 17.22 -29.17
N SER A 130 6.31 16.09 -28.65
CA SER A 130 5.00 15.55 -29.04
C SER A 130 3.84 16.41 -28.52
N THR A 131 2.73 16.41 -29.24
CA THR A 131 1.47 17.06 -28.83
C THR A 131 0.56 16.14 -28.02
N ILE A 132 0.95 14.86 -27.79
CA ILE A 132 0.16 13.89 -27.05
C ILE A 132 0.04 14.32 -25.58
N GLN A 133 -1.20 14.46 -25.08
CA GLN A 133 -1.52 14.83 -23.71
C GLN A 133 -2.51 13.85 -23.04
N GLY A 134 -3.32 13.14 -23.82
CA GLY A 134 -4.37 12.26 -23.30
C GLY A 134 -4.69 11.09 -24.20
N MET A 135 -5.64 10.26 -23.78
CA MET A 135 -5.99 9.02 -24.48
C MET A 135 -6.51 9.28 -25.91
N LYS A 136 -7.26 10.34 -26.13
CA LYS A 136 -7.80 10.67 -27.47
C LYS A 136 -6.70 10.97 -28.50
N ASP A 137 -5.58 11.53 -28.05
CA ASP A 137 -4.44 11.86 -28.93
C ASP A 137 -3.70 10.60 -29.41
N LEU A 138 -4.03 9.42 -28.85
CA LEU A 138 -3.45 8.14 -29.25
C LEU A 138 -4.14 7.52 -30.49
N VAL A 139 -5.25 8.07 -30.93
CA VAL A 139 -5.94 7.63 -32.15
C VAL A 139 -5.01 7.81 -33.35
N GLY A 140 -4.76 6.73 -34.09
CA GLY A 140 -3.85 6.72 -35.26
C GLY A 140 -2.36 6.71 -34.91
N LYS A 141 -1.96 6.69 -33.63
CA LYS A 141 -0.58 6.64 -33.19
C LYS A 141 -0.06 5.20 -33.08
N LYS A 142 1.25 5.05 -33.22
CA LYS A 142 1.97 3.80 -32.98
C LYS A 142 2.29 3.67 -31.49
N ILE A 143 1.52 2.83 -30.79
CA ILE A 143 1.72 2.58 -29.37
C ILE A 143 2.67 1.41 -29.16
N VAL A 144 3.56 1.50 -28.17
CA VAL A 144 4.41 0.38 -27.75
C VAL A 144 3.52 -0.82 -27.39
N PRO A 145 3.81 -2.03 -27.90
CA PRO A 145 3.02 -3.23 -27.60
C PRO A 145 2.94 -3.46 -26.08
N VAL A 146 1.76 -3.83 -25.61
CA VAL A 146 1.46 -4.08 -24.19
C VAL A 146 1.32 -5.56 -23.90
N THR A 147 1.55 -5.99 -22.66
CA THR A 147 1.39 -7.39 -22.26
C THR A 147 -0.07 -7.81 -22.40
N ALA A 148 -0.32 -8.88 -23.14
CA ALA A 148 -1.65 -9.44 -23.32
C ALA A 148 -2.32 -9.75 -21.96
N GLY A 149 -3.55 -9.25 -21.74
CA GLY A 149 -4.28 -9.40 -20.48
C GLY A 149 -3.70 -8.65 -19.28
N GLY A 150 -2.61 -7.91 -19.44
CA GLY A 150 -2.03 -7.08 -18.40
C GLY A 150 -2.86 -5.84 -18.07
N GLY A 151 -2.46 -5.09 -17.01
CA GLY A 151 -3.20 -3.93 -16.52
C GLY A 151 -3.39 -2.83 -17.58
N VAL A 152 -2.34 -2.51 -18.34
CA VAL A 152 -2.42 -1.52 -19.42
C VAL A 152 -3.37 -1.98 -20.53
N TYR A 153 -3.29 -3.27 -20.93
CA TYR A 153 -4.19 -3.84 -21.93
C TYR A 153 -5.66 -3.73 -21.50
N LYS A 154 -5.95 -4.12 -20.26
CA LYS A 154 -7.31 -4.04 -19.70
C LYS A 154 -7.80 -2.59 -19.64
N PHE A 155 -6.94 -1.68 -19.19
CA PHE A 155 -7.26 -0.27 -19.12
C PHE A 155 -7.63 0.31 -20.50
N VAL A 156 -6.79 0.11 -21.52
CA VAL A 156 -7.06 0.63 -22.87
C VAL A 156 -8.30 -0.03 -23.48
N THR A 157 -8.50 -1.33 -23.27
CA THR A 157 -9.69 -2.04 -23.76
C THR A 157 -10.97 -1.48 -23.12
N GLN A 158 -10.95 -1.24 -21.81
CA GLN A 158 -12.09 -0.63 -21.12
C GLN A 158 -12.34 0.79 -21.62
N TRP A 159 -11.28 1.58 -21.76
CA TRP A 159 -11.40 2.96 -22.27
C TRP A 159 -12.04 3.00 -23.67
N GLN A 160 -11.68 2.05 -24.57
CA GLN A 160 -12.27 1.94 -25.90
C GLN A 160 -13.75 1.54 -25.86
N GLN A 161 -14.16 0.70 -24.89
CA GLN A 161 -15.58 0.38 -24.69
C GLN A 161 -16.39 1.61 -24.28
N ASP A 162 -15.79 2.45 -23.42
CA ASP A 162 -16.41 3.68 -22.94
C ASP A 162 -16.36 4.82 -23.98
N ASN A 163 -15.45 4.71 -24.98
CA ASN A 163 -15.23 5.69 -26.05
C ASN A 163 -15.19 5.00 -27.43
N PRO A 164 -16.31 4.50 -27.94
CA PRO A 164 -16.34 3.61 -29.11
C PRO A 164 -15.89 4.28 -30.43
N ASP A 165 -15.97 5.60 -30.52
CA ASP A 165 -15.53 6.37 -31.68
C ASP A 165 -14.04 6.63 -31.72
N ASP A 166 -13.33 6.51 -30.58
CA ASP A 166 -11.90 6.79 -30.41
C ASP A 166 -11.09 5.49 -30.43
N LYS A 167 -10.82 4.92 -31.60
CA LYS A 167 -10.13 3.64 -31.73
C LYS A 167 -8.61 3.77 -31.60
N ILE A 168 -8.06 3.25 -30.51
CA ILE A 168 -6.61 3.16 -30.26
C ILE A 168 -6.10 1.77 -30.70
N ALA A 169 -5.15 1.76 -31.61
CA ALA A 169 -4.55 0.51 -32.13
C ALA A 169 -3.48 -0.01 -31.16
N ILE A 170 -3.87 -0.79 -30.16
CA ILE A 170 -2.90 -1.50 -29.29
C ILE A 170 -2.56 -2.87 -29.86
N LYS A 171 -1.27 -3.23 -29.77
CA LYS A 171 -0.78 -4.58 -30.08
C LYS A 171 -0.44 -5.30 -28.79
N ALA A 172 -0.89 -6.55 -28.68
CA ALA A 172 -0.48 -7.42 -27.58
C ALA A 172 0.89 -8.02 -27.87
N SER A 173 1.73 -8.14 -26.83
CA SER A 173 3.02 -8.81 -26.88
C SER A 173 3.11 -9.83 -25.76
N SER A 174 3.68 -11.00 -26.06
CA SER A 174 4.04 -12.00 -25.05
C SER A 174 5.44 -11.79 -24.48
N ALA A 175 6.27 -10.99 -25.15
CA ALA A 175 7.64 -10.73 -24.71
C ALA A 175 7.72 -9.54 -23.76
N GLY A 176 8.28 -9.76 -22.58
CA GLY A 176 8.60 -8.72 -21.61
C GLY A 176 9.83 -7.91 -22.04
N VAL A 177 9.65 -6.85 -22.84
CA VAL A 177 10.73 -5.87 -23.03
C VAL A 177 10.76 -4.96 -21.80
N PRO A 178 11.91 -4.77 -21.14
CA PRO A 178 12.03 -3.86 -20.02
C PRO A 178 11.57 -2.44 -20.38
N TYR A 179 10.85 -1.77 -19.47
CA TYR A 179 10.29 -0.45 -19.77
C TYR A 179 11.34 0.64 -20.08
N PRO A 180 12.58 0.60 -19.55
CA PRO A 180 13.61 1.56 -19.94
C PRO A 180 13.95 1.49 -21.44
N ASP A 181 13.95 0.28 -22.03
CA ASP A 181 14.21 0.11 -23.46
C ASP A 181 13.00 0.57 -24.29
N ARG A 182 11.79 0.37 -23.78
CA ARG A 182 10.58 0.90 -24.41
C ARG A 182 10.53 2.42 -24.45
N LEU A 183 10.99 3.10 -23.38
CA LEU A 183 11.16 4.56 -23.38
C LEU A 183 12.14 5.03 -24.47
N LYS A 184 13.26 4.32 -24.65
CA LYS A 184 14.20 4.60 -25.75
C LYS A 184 13.59 4.38 -27.13
N GLU A 185 12.76 3.36 -27.31
CA GLU A 185 12.04 3.10 -28.57
C GLU A 185 11.10 4.27 -28.91
N VAL A 186 10.45 4.89 -27.91
CA VAL A 186 9.64 6.10 -28.10
C VAL A 186 10.54 7.29 -28.44
N GLN A 187 11.62 7.51 -27.71
CA GLN A 187 12.58 8.59 -27.99
C GLN A 187 13.10 8.52 -29.42
N ASN A 188 13.43 7.33 -29.91
CA ASN A 188 13.99 7.12 -31.24
C ASN A 188 12.92 7.13 -32.36
N GLY A 189 11.64 7.36 -32.04
CA GLY A 189 10.55 7.47 -33.02
C GLY A 189 10.06 6.13 -33.59
N LYS A 190 10.47 5.00 -33.03
CA LYS A 190 9.92 3.68 -33.41
C LYS A 190 8.44 3.59 -33.04
N TYR A 191 8.08 4.20 -31.92
CA TYR A 191 6.71 4.38 -31.44
C TYR A 191 6.45 5.83 -31.10
N ASP A 192 5.19 6.23 -31.12
CA ASP A 192 4.76 7.59 -30.76
C ASP A 192 4.53 7.73 -29.27
N ALA A 193 4.08 6.66 -28.61
CA ALA A 193 3.76 6.67 -27.18
C ALA A 193 3.90 5.30 -26.52
N LEU A 194 4.11 5.35 -25.21
CA LEU A 194 4.09 4.22 -24.27
C LEU A 194 3.09 4.54 -23.15
N ILE A 195 2.27 3.59 -22.77
CA ILE A 195 1.38 3.70 -21.59
C ILE A 195 1.96 2.85 -20.47
N LEU A 196 2.22 3.44 -19.31
CA LEU A 196 2.78 2.76 -18.13
C LEU A 196 2.07 3.21 -16.84
N PRO A 197 2.03 2.34 -15.81
CA PRO A 197 1.76 2.77 -14.45
C PRO A 197 2.99 3.51 -13.87
N SER A 198 2.78 4.53 -13.06
CA SER A 198 3.82 5.41 -12.49
C SER A 198 4.49 4.85 -11.23
N ASN A 199 4.47 3.57 -11.00
CA ASN A 199 5.08 2.93 -9.84
C ASN A 199 6.29 2.06 -10.19
N LEU A 200 6.89 2.29 -11.35
CA LEU A 200 8.05 1.55 -11.86
C LEU A 200 9.37 2.34 -11.74
N GLY A 201 9.33 3.58 -11.27
CA GLY A 201 10.51 4.46 -11.20
C GLY A 201 10.92 5.02 -12.56
N GLU A 202 10.00 5.13 -13.51
CA GLU A 202 10.24 5.57 -14.88
C GLU A 202 10.74 7.02 -14.95
N GLN A 203 10.28 7.91 -14.04
CA GLN A 203 10.80 9.27 -13.98
C GLN A 203 12.30 9.27 -13.65
N THR A 204 12.73 8.45 -12.70
CA THR A 204 14.14 8.30 -12.37
C THR A 204 14.97 7.80 -13.56
N VAL A 205 14.40 6.91 -14.39
CA VAL A 205 15.07 6.44 -15.62
C VAL A 205 15.18 7.55 -16.65
N ILE A 206 14.10 8.32 -16.85
CA ILE A 206 14.07 9.46 -17.78
C ILE A 206 15.14 10.47 -17.40
N ASP A 207 15.20 10.87 -16.13
CA ASP A 207 16.13 11.87 -15.62
C ASP A 207 17.58 11.40 -15.67
N ASN A 208 17.88 10.18 -15.18
CA ASN A 208 19.23 9.63 -15.16
C ASN A 208 19.81 9.39 -16.56
N GLN A 209 18.98 8.97 -17.51
CA GLN A 209 19.41 8.73 -18.89
C GLN A 209 19.22 9.94 -19.79
N LYS A 210 18.73 11.07 -19.25
CA LYS A 210 18.45 12.31 -19.97
C LYS A 210 17.61 12.08 -21.23
N LEU A 211 16.57 11.27 -21.10
CA LEU A 211 15.70 10.95 -22.22
C LEU A 211 14.82 12.16 -22.57
N ALA A 212 14.71 12.49 -23.86
CA ALA A 212 13.81 13.53 -24.36
C ALA A 212 12.36 13.02 -24.38
N ILE A 213 11.87 12.56 -23.23
CA ILE A 213 10.53 12.01 -23.00
C ILE A 213 9.81 12.88 -21.98
N LYS A 214 8.52 13.08 -22.18
CA LYS A 214 7.60 13.67 -21.21
C LYS A 214 6.50 12.69 -20.84
N ALA A 215 5.98 12.80 -19.62
CA ALA A 215 4.78 12.15 -19.18
C ALA A 215 3.57 13.08 -19.33
N SER A 216 2.40 12.50 -19.64
CA SER A 216 1.12 13.20 -19.54
C SER A 216 0.71 13.39 -18.08
N GLU A 217 -0.33 14.20 -17.84
CA GLU A 217 -1.13 14.05 -16.62
C GLU A 217 -1.69 12.61 -16.55
N PRO A 218 -2.02 12.13 -15.35
CA PRO A 218 -2.58 10.79 -15.21
C PRO A 218 -3.87 10.62 -16.01
N VAL A 219 -3.92 9.59 -16.84
CA VAL A 219 -5.14 9.19 -17.59
C VAL A 219 -5.99 8.20 -16.82
N ALA A 220 -5.44 7.59 -15.76
CA ALA A 220 -6.18 6.85 -14.73
C ALA A 220 -5.41 6.87 -13.41
N ILE A 221 -6.12 6.76 -12.31
CA ILE A 221 -5.59 6.75 -10.94
C ILE A 221 -6.12 5.49 -10.25
N ASN A 222 -5.21 4.70 -9.71
CA ASN A 222 -5.53 3.51 -8.93
C ASN A 222 -4.89 3.63 -7.54
N ASN A 223 -5.69 3.89 -6.53
CA ASN A 223 -5.20 3.85 -5.15
C ASN A 223 -4.72 2.45 -4.77
N THR A 224 -3.61 2.36 -4.06
CA THR A 224 -3.03 1.11 -3.56
C THR A 224 -3.22 0.98 -2.06
N TYR A 225 -3.46 -0.24 -1.60
CA TYR A 225 -3.87 -0.55 -0.24
C TYR A 225 -3.08 -1.72 0.33
N VAL A 226 -2.98 -1.78 1.65
CA VAL A 226 -2.64 -3.02 2.34
C VAL A 226 -3.86 -3.94 2.36
N LEU A 227 -3.62 -5.24 2.37
CA LEU A 227 -4.64 -6.24 2.60
C LEU A 227 -4.39 -6.91 3.95
N LEU A 228 -5.44 -7.19 4.72
CA LEU A 228 -5.34 -7.94 5.98
C LEU A 228 -6.14 -9.22 5.92
N HIS A 229 -5.61 -10.27 6.57
CA HIS A 229 -6.36 -11.48 6.84
C HIS A 229 -7.65 -11.14 7.59
N ARG A 230 -8.78 -11.70 7.15
CA ARG A 230 -10.09 -11.41 7.74
C ARG A 230 -10.25 -12.15 9.05
N SER A 231 -10.02 -11.45 10.16
CA SER A 231 -10.25 -11.91 11.53
C SER A 231 -10.77 -10.76 12.40
N ALA A 232 -11.34 -11.09 13.56
CA ALA A 232 -11.80 -10.07 14.51
C ALA A 232 -10.65 -9.18 15.02
N GLU A 233 -9.48 -9.77 15.26
CA GLU A 233 -8.29 -9.06 15.72
C GLU A 233 -7.74 -8.08 14.68
N ASN A 234 -7.81 -8.44 13.39
CA ASN A 234 -7.35 -7.59 12.31
C ASN A 234 -8.36 -6.49 11.95
N GLN A 235 -9.61 -6.56 12.44
CA GLN A 235 -10.58 -5.48 12.25
C GLN A 235 -10.14 -4.19 12.96
N ALA A 236 -9.68 -4.29 14.21
CA ALA A 236 -9.14 -3.14 14.96
C ALA A 236 -7.86 -2.62 14.27
N LEU A 237 -6.93 -3.51 13.94
CA LEU A 237 -5.69 -3.16 13.22
C LEU A 237 -5.98 -2.42 11.90
N SER A 238 -7.00 -2.82 11.14
CA SER A 238 -7.39 -2.14 9.90
C SER A 238 -7.83 -0.69 10.12
N GLN A 239 -8.57 -0.42 11.20
CA GLN A 239 -8.99 0.93 11.56
C GLN A 239 -7.81 1.79 12.02
N GLU A 240 -6.91 1.22 12.82
CA GLU A 240 -5.70 1.91 13.29
C GLU A 240 -4.72 2.22 12.14
N ILE A 241 -4.57 1.30 11.17
CA ILE A 241 -3.80 1.54 9.94
C ILE A 241 -4.43 2.66 9.12
N THR A 242 -5.77 2.68 8.99
CA THR A 242 -6.48 3.77 8.29
C THR A 242 -6.10 5.12 8.90
N LYS A 243 -6.19 5.24 10.24
CA LYS A 243 -5.83 6.48 10.92
C LYS A 243 -4.34 6.83 10.74
N ALA A 244 -3.45 5.85 10.90
CA ALA A 244 -2.01 6.07 10.74
C ALA A 244 -1.67 6.56 9.33
N LEU A 245 -2.29 6.01 8.27
CA LEU A 245 -2.10 6.45 6.89
C LEU A 245 -2.61 7.87 6.66
N GLN A 246 -3.77 8.23 7.23
CA GLN A 246 -4.30 9.60 7.18
C GLN A 246 -3.34 10.60 7.85
N ASP A 247 -2.81 10.26 9.02
CA ASP A 247 -1.84 11.09 9.73
C ASP A 247 -0.52 11.22 8.95
N LEU A 248 -0.01 10.12 8.33
CA LEU A 248 1.19 10.12 7.48
C LEU A 248 1.01 10.94 6.20
N LYS A 249 -0.20 10.97 5.65
CA LYS A 249 -0.51 11.84 4.51
C LYS A 249 -0.57 13.30 4.94
N ALA A 250 -1.25 13.59 6.05
CA ALA A 250 -1.43 14.94 6.55
C ALA A 250 -0.09 15.64 6.93
N ASP A 251 0.89 14.89 7.44
CA ASP A 251 2.20 15.44 7.81
C ASP A 251 3.24 15.41 6.69
N GLY A 252 2.85 14.96 5.48
CA GLY A 252 3.71 14.89 4.29
C GLY A 252 4.73 13.75 4.29
N THR A 253 4.60 12.76 5.19
CA THR A 253 5.52 11.60 5.22
C THR A 253 5.33 10.73 3.98
N LEU A 254 4.07 10.45 3.56
CA LEU A 254 3.81 9.67 2.36
C LEU A 254 4.34 10.37 1.11
N ASP A 255 4.20 11.70 1.02
CA ASP A 255 4.68 12.50 -0.11
C ASP A 255 6.20 12.40 -0.25
N LYS A 256 6.93 12.52 0.88
CA LYS A 256 8.39 12.38 0.93
C LYS A 256 8.85 10.97 0.53
N LEU A 257 8.15 9.94 0.98
CA LEU A 257 8.46 8.56 0.61
C LEU A 257 8.17 8.29 -0.87
N ALA A 258 7.07 8.82 -1.42
CA ALA A 258 6.77 8.72 -2.84
C ALA A 258 7.85 9.43 -3.69
N GLN A 259 8.23 10.65 -3.32
CA GLN A 259 9.31 11.39 -3.98
C GLN A 259 10.65 10.64 -3.92
N LYS A 260 10.98 10.03 -2.77
CA LYS A 260 12.22 9.24 -2.59
C LYS A 260 12.29 8.05 -3.54
N TRP A 261 11.18 7.31 -3.70
CA TRP A 261 11.19 6.03 -4.37
C TRP A 261 10.77 6.08 -5.84
N PHE A 262 9.84 6.98 -6.19
CA PHE A 262 9.30 7.10 -7.55
C PHE A 262 9.87 8.31 -8.31
N GLY A 263 10.52 9.27 -7.62
CA GLY A 263 10.97 10.52 -8.23
C GLY A 263 9.84 11.55 -8.41
N GLU A 264 8.62 11.21 -7.96
CA GLU A 264 7.46 12.11 -7.99
C GLU A 264 6.53 11.84 -6.80
N ASP A 265 5.76 12.84 -6.40
CA ASP A 265 4.71 12.69 -5.40
C ASP A 265 3.43 12.16 -6.05
N VAL A 266 3.29 10.81 -6.10
CA VAL A 266 2.08 10.14 -6.58
C VAL A 266 0.92 10.26 -5.59
N THR A 267 1.20 10.61 -4.34
CA THR A 267 0.20 10.61 -3.27
C THR A 267 -0.73 11.82 -3.33
N LYS A 268 -0.35 12.89 -4.06
CA LYS A 268 -1.22 14.04 -4.34
C LYS A 268 -2.49 13.68 -5.11
N TYR A 269 -2.48 12.53 -5.80
CA TYR A 269 -3.60 12.02 -6.58
C TYR A 269 -4.47 11.01 -5.81
N MET A 270 -4.10 10.64 -4.57
CA MET A 270 -4.93 9.74 -3.75
C MET A 270 -6.29 10.36 -3.47
N GLN A 271 -7.34 9.58 -3.68
CA GLN A 271 -8.74 9.96 -3.48
C GLN A 271 -9.31 9.34 -2.21
#